data_3168ac0eb1274156c26f340bd7d9747c
#
_entry.id   3168ac0eb1274156c26f340bd7d9747c
#
_cell.length_a   1.000
_cell.length_b   1.000
_cell.length_c   1.000
_cell.angle_alpha   90.00
_cell.angle_beta   90.00
_cell.angle_gamma   90.00
#
_symmetry.space_group_name_H-M   'P 1'
#
loop_
_entity.id
_entity.type
_entity.pdbx_description
1 polymer ?
#
loop_
_entity_poly.entity_id
_entity_poly.type
_entity_poly.pdbx_seq_one_letter_code
_entity_poly.pdbx_strand_id
1 'polypeptide(L)'
;MTLRIAPSILSADFARLGEEVRAVVSAGADLIHFDVMDNHYVPNLSVGPLVCQAIRPHVTVPIDVHLMVEPVDRLIPEFAAAGANIISFHPRSEEHTSEL
;
A
#
# COMPACT_ATOMS: atom_id res chain seq x y z
N MET A 1 -4.65 19.26 17.89
CA MET A 1 -4.86 18.01 17.16
C MET A 1 -4.38 18.13 15.74
N THR A 2 -3.62 17.16 15.30
CA THR A 2 -3.04 17.19 13.97
C THR A 2 -3.80 16.26 13.04
N LEU A 3 -4.25 16.80 11.91
CA LEU A 3 -4.87 15.98 10.88
C LEU A 3 -3.79 15.31 10.05
N ARG A 4 -3.96 14.03 9.79
CA ARG A 4 -3.09 13.29 8.89
C ARG A 4 -3.76 13.15 7.54
N ILE A 5 -2.99 13.39 6.50
CA ILE A 5 -3.47 13.25 5.12
C ILE A 5 -2.79 12.05 4.51
N ALA A 6 -3.61 11.09 4.07
CA ALA A 6 -3.14 9.81 3.54
C ALA A 6 -3.81 9.51 2.20
N PRO A 7 -3.36 10.15 1.13
CA PRO A 7 -3.95 9.90 -0.19
C PRO A 7 -3.67 8.47 -0.66
N SER A 8 -4.65 7.89 -1.35
CA SER A 8 -4.53 6.56 -1.92
C SER A 8 -3.92 6.64 -3.31
N ILE A 9 -3.00 5.75 -3.62
CA ILE A 9 -2.41 5.69 -4.96
C ILE A 9 -3.42 5.27 -6.03
N LEU A 10 -4.55 4.69 -5.63
CA LEU A 10 -5.58 4.30 -6.59
C LEU A 10 -6.18 5.50 -7.31
N SER A 11 -6.02 6.71 -6.76
CA SER A 11 -6.49 7.94 -7.37
C SER A 11 -5.46 8.53 -8.33
N ALA A 12 -4.27 7.96 -8.41
CA ALA A 12 -3.19 8.50 -9.22
C ALA A 12 -3.28 8.04 -10.67
N ASP A 13 -2.61 8.79 -11.55
CA ASP A 13 -2.39 8.35 -12.92
C ASP A 13 -1.21 7.37 -12.89
N PHE A 14 -1.50 6.10 -13.11
CA PHE A 14 -0.49 5.04 -12.98
C PHE A 14 0.63 5.18 -14.02
N ALA A 15 0.35 5.82 -15.15
CA ALA A 15 1.39 6.07 -16.15
C ALA A 15 2.43 7.08 -15.65
N ARG A 16 2.10 7.83 -14.61
CA ARG A 16 2.96 8.87 -14.04
C ARG A 16 3.05 8.75 -12.53
N LEU A 17 3.03 7.53 -12.02
CA LEU A 17 2.85 7.28 -10.60
C LEU A 17 3.94 7.94 -9.74
N GLY A 18 5.20 7.86 -10.15
CA GLY A 18 6.29 8.47 -9.38
C GLY A 18 6.13 9.98 -9.25
N GLU A 19 5.74 10.66 -10.34
CA GLU A 19 5.48 12.09 -10.30
C GLU A 19 4.30 12.44 -9.42
N GLU A 20 3.23 11.62 -9.51
CA GLU A 20 2.02 11.83 -8.75
C GLU A 20 2.26 11.71 -7.25
N VAL A 21 3.01 10.69 -6.81
CA VAL A 21 3.29 10.53 -5.38
C VAL A 21 4.20 11.66 -4.87
N ARG A 22 5.16 12.10 -5.68
CA ARG A 22 5.99 13.25 -5.30
C ARG A 22 5.15 14.50 -5.13
N ALA A 23 4.19 14.71 -6.03
CA ALA A 23 3.34 15.89 -5.99
C ALA A 23 2.50 15.93 -4.70
N VAL A 24 1.89 14.79 -4.32
CA VAL A 24 1.05 14.79 -3.12
C VAL A 24 1.90 14.89 -1.84
N VAL A 25 3.10 14.34 -1.84
CA VAL A 25 4.00 14.49 -0.70
C VAL A 25 4.42 15.94 -0.56
N SER A 26 4.76 16.59 -1.67
CA SER A 26 5.11 18.03 -1.66
C SER A 26 3.94 18.89 -1.21
N ALA A 27 2.72 18.46 -1.48
CA ALA A 27 1.52 19.19 -1.08
C ALA A 27 1.16 18.98 0.40
N GLY A 28 1.88 18.12 1.11
CA GLY A 28 1.70 17.97 2.55
C GLY A 28 1.14 16.64 3.01
N ALA A 29 1.16 15.61 2.17
CA ALA A 29 0.70 14.28 2.58
C ALA A 29 1.57 13.76 3.74
N ASP A 30 0.94 13.17 4.74
CA ASP A 30 1.63 12.63 5.91
C ASP A 30 2.08 11.19 5.69
N LEU A 31 1.37 10.47 4.83
CA LEU A 31 1.74 9.12 4.43
C LEU A 31 1.04 8.80 3.11
N ILE A 32 1.47 7.74 2.46
CA ILE A 32 0.85 7.25 1.22
C ILE A 32 0.11 5.97 1.52
N HIS A 33 -1.15 5.92 1.16
CA HIS A 33 -1.99 4.74 1.36
C HIS A 33 -1.94 3.87 0.10
N PHE A 34 -1.55 2.62 0.29
CA PHE A 34 -1.29 1.68 -0.80
C PHE A 34 -2.25 0.50 -0.66
N ASP A 35 -3.39 0.57 -1.35
CA ASP A 35 -4.42 -0.46 -1.28
C ASP A 35 -4.12 -1.60 -2.25
N VAL A 36 -4.06 -2.81 -1.72
CA VAL A 36 -3.75 -4.01 -2.52
C VAL A 36 -4.98 -4.91 -2.54
N MET A 37 -5.48 -5.18 -3.72
CA MET A 37 -6.67 -5.99 -3.95
C MET A 37 -6.35 -7.08 -4.97
N ASP A 38 -6.86 -8.30 -4.71
CA ASP A 38 -6.66 -9.43 -5.61
C ASP A 38 -7.97 -10.08 -6.02
N ASN A 39 -9.06 -9.33 -5.98
CA ASN A 39 -10.39 -9.78 -6.37
C ASN A 39 -11.03 -10.79 -5.40
N HIS A 40 -10.55 -10.88 -4.17
CA HIS A 40 -11.16 -11.74 -3.15
C HIS A 40 -12.11 -10.96 -2.24
N TYR A 41 -11.58 -9.98 -1.49
CA TYR A 41 -12.42 -9.18 -0.60
C TYR A 41 -13.14 -8.07 -1.32
N VAL A 42 -12.50 -7.51 -2.33
CA VAL A 42 -13.02 -6.41 -3.12
C VAL A 42 -12.97 -6.86 -4.57
N PRO A 43 -14.04 -6.71 -5.36
CA PRO A 43 -14.04 -7.16 -6.75
C PRO A 43 -13.20 -6.26 -7.63
N ASN A 44 -11.89 -6.28 -7.40
CA ASN A 44 -10.95 -5.46 -8.13
C ASN A 44 -9.55 -6.08 -8.03
N LEU A 45 -8.70 -5.67 -8.94
CA LEU A 45 -7.27 -5.96 -8.90
C LEU A 45 -6.54 -4.63 -8.85
N SER A 46 -5.52 -4.52 -8.01
CA SER A 46 -4.78 -3.28 -7.95
C SER A 46 -3.29 -3.52 -8.18
N VAL A 47 -2.44 -3.27 -7.20
CA VAL A 47 -0.99 -3.22 -7.39
C VAL A 47 -0.29 -4.20 -6.46
N GLY A 48 0.92 -4.56 -6.81
CA GLY A 48 1.70 -5.52 -6.03
C GLY A 48 3.00 -4.94 -5.49
N PRO A 49 3.85 -5.79 -4.91
CA PRO A 49 5.11 -5.34 -4.30
C PRO A 49 6.05 -4.63 -5.25
N LEU A 50 6.04 -5.00 -6.54
CA LEU A 50 6.91 -4.34 -7.53
C LEU A 50 6.59 -2.85 -7.65
N VAL A 51 5.31 -2.50 -7.59
CA VAL A 51 4.91 -1.10 -7.67
C VAL A 51 5.31 -0.36 -6.40
N CYS A 52 5.14 -0.98 -5.25
CA CYS A 52 5.55 -0.39 -3.98
C CYS A 52 7.07 -0.11 -4.01
N GLN A 53 7.85 -1.08 -4.47
CA GLN A 53 9.28 -0.92 -4.59
C GLN A 53 9.65 0.21 -5.55
N ALA A 54 8.91 0.31 -6.65
CA ALA A 54 9.18 1.33 -7.67
C ALA A 54 8.92 2.75 -7.16
N ILE A 55 7.89 2.94 -6.33
CA ILE A 55 7.59 4.28 -5.83
C ILE A 55 8.36 4.64 -4.56
N ARG A 56 8.93 3.64 -3.86
CA ARG A 56 9.62 3.90 -2.58
C ARG A 56 10.65 5.02 -2.66
N PRO A 57 11.52 5.09 -3.68
CA PRO A 57 12.51 6.18 -3.76
C PRO A 57 11.90 7.56 -3.93
N HIS A 58 10.66 7.64 -4.40
CA HIS A 58 9.96 8.91 -4.63
C HIS A 58 9.17 9.39 -3.42
N VAL A 59 9.11 8.59 -2.36
CA VAL A 59 8.25 8.87 -1.21
C VAL A 59 9.12 9.02 0.04
N THR A 60 9.07 10.21 0.65
CA THR A 60 9.83 10.51 1.87
C THR A 60 9.01 10.28 3.14
N VAL A 61 7.73 10.00 2.98
CA VAL A 61 6.82 9.73 4.09
C VAL A 61 6.55 8.24 4.19
N PRO A 62 5.94 7.74 5.28
CA PRO A 62 5.62 6.32 5.39
C PRO A 62 4.66 5.84 4.30
N ILE A 63 4.84 4.60 3.86
CA ILE A 63 3.89 3.92 2.97
C ILE A 63 3.09 2.95 3.83
N ASP A 64 1.79 3.17 3.87
CA ASP A 64 0.84 2.35 4.61
C ASP A 64 0.16 1.40 3.64
N VAL A 65 0.53 0.12 3.68
CA VAL A 65 0.00 -0.90 2.79
C VAL A 65 -1.18 -1.59 3.46
N HIS A 66 -2.31 -1.58 2.79
CA HIS A 66 -3.53 -2.25 3.24
C HIS A 66 -3.79 -3.45 2.33
N LEU A 67 -3.64 -4.65 2.85
CA LEU A 67 -3.77 -5.88 2.07
C LEU A 67 -5.20 -6.41 2.15
N MET A 68 -5.89 -6.36 1.02
CA MET A 68 -7.24 -6.91 0.86
C MET A 68 -7.12 -8.12 -0.08
N VAL A 69 -6.33 -9.10 0.34
CA VAL A 69 -5.94 -10.25 -0.47
C VAL A 69 -6.10 -11.55 0.31
N GLU A 70 -6.03 -12.67 -0.42
CA GLU A 70 -6.18 -13.99 0.19
C GLU A 70 -5.39 -15.02 -0.62
N PRO A 71 -4.45 -15.77 -0.02
CA PRO A 71 -3.94 -15.60 1.34
C PRO A 71 -2.93 -14.45 1.44
N VAL A 72 -2.71 -13.96 2.65
CA VAL A 72 -1.86 -12.78 2.87
C VAL A 72 -0.42 -13.15 3.21
N ASP A 73 -0.19 -14.37 3.68
CA ASP A 73 1.08 -14.77 4.32
C ASP A 73 2.32 -14.48 3.49
N ARG A 74 2.26 -14.70 2.18
CA ARG A 74 3.42 -14.50 1.32
C ARG A 74 3.68 -13.03 1.03
N LEU A 75 2.64 -12.22 1.04
CA LEU A 75 2.74 -10.82 0.64
C LEU A 75 3.30 -9.93 1.75
N ILE A 76 3.09 -10.30 3.00
CA ILE A 76 3.59 -9.47 4.11
C ILE A 76 5.10 -9.24 4.02
N PRO A 77 5.94 -10.31 3.95
CA PRO A 77 7.37 -10.07 3.84
C PRO A 77 7.78 -9.41 2.52
N GLU A 78 7.04 -9.67 1.44
CA GLU A 78 7.37 -9.06 0.15
C GLU A 78 7.14 -7.56 0.18
N PHE A 79 6.04 -7.10 0.77
CA PHE A 79 5.78 -5.67 0.91
C PHE A 79 6.74 -5.02 1.90
N ALA A 80 7.10 -5.71 2.97
CA ALA A 80 8.09 -5.18 3.90
C ALA A 80 9.42 -4.95 3.19
N ALA A 81 9.86 -5.90 2.38
CA ALA A 81 11.08 -5.78 1.60
C ALA A 81 10.98 -4.68 0.54
N ALA A 82 9.78 -4.43 0.03
CA ALA A 82 9.55 -3.39 -0.98
C ALA A 82 9.53 -1.98 -0.39
N GLY A 83 9.58 -1.85 0.93
CA GLY A 83 9.68 -0.54 1.58
C GLY A 83 8.43 -0.08 2.31
N ALA A 84 7.44 -0.96 2.51
CA ALA A 84 6.27 -0.62 3.30
C ALA A 84 6.66 -0.37 4.75
N ASN A 85 6.10 0.66 5.34
CA ASN A 85 6.36 1.02 6.74
C ASN A 85 5.29 0.48 7.67
N ILE A 86 4.05 0.40 7.16
CA ILE A 86 2.90 -0.09 7.90
C ILE A 86 2.19 -1.08 7.00
N ILE A 87 1.82 -2.24 7.55
CA ILE A 87 1.08 -3.25 6.80
C ILE A 87 -0.12 -3.66 7.65
N SER A 88 -1.32 -3.50 7.09
CA SER A 88 -2.54 -3.96 7.74
C SER A 88 -3.26 -4.94 6.82
N PHE A 89 -3.99 -5.87 7.40
CA PHE A 89 -4.69 -6.90 6.65
C PHE A 89 -5.85 -7.44 7.49
N HIS A 90 -6.71 -8.20 6.83
CA HIS A 90 -7.86 -8.80 7.50
C HIS A 90 -7.48 -10.17 8.03
N PRO A 91 -7.91 -10.54 9.25
CA PRO A 91 -7.59 -11.86 9.81
C PRO A 91 -8.00 -13.02 8.91
N ARG A 92 -9.07 -12.86 8.13
CA ARG A 92 -9.55 -13.91 7.24
C ARG A 92 -8.67 -14.11 6.00
N SER A 93 -7.71 -13.21 5.78
CA SER A 93 -6.75 -13.36 4.68
C SER A 93 -5.70 -14.40 4.96
N GLU A 94 -5.54 -14.82 6.20
CA GLU A 94 -4.53 -15.79 6.58
C GLU A 94 -4.96 -17.20 6.23
N GLU A 95 -4.00 -18.00 5.77
CA GLU A 95 -4.25 -19.41 5.47
C GLU A 95 -4.48 -20.22 6.74
N HIS A 96 -3.85 -19.83 7.80
CA HIS A 96 -3.90 -20.53 9.07
C HIS A 96 -4.61 -19.67 10.09
N THR A 97 -4.36 -19.94 11.36
CA THR A 97 -4.95 -19.14 12.41
C THR A 97 -4.39 -17.72 12.36
N SER A 98 -5.10 -16.84 13.02
CA SER A 98 -4.74 -15.43 13.05
C SER A 98 -3.62 -15.10 14.00
N GLU A 99 -2.75 -16.02 14.26
CA GLU A 99 -1.61 -15.77 15.14
C GLU A 99 -0.47 -15.17 14.37
N LEU A 100 -0.22 -13.95 14.60
CA LEU A 100 0.90 -13.25 14.01
C LEU A 100 1.62 -12.45 15.07
#